data_61982dc795b3976c5bd3b70c258ffe59
#
_entry.id   61982dc795b3976c5bd3b70c258ffe59
#
_cell.length_a   1.000
_cell.length_b   1.000
_cell.length_c   1.000
_cell.angle_alpha   90.00
_cell.angle_beta   90.00
_cell.angle_gamma   90.00
#
_symmetry.space_group_name_H-M   'P 1'
#
loop_
_entity.id
_entity.type
_entity.pdbx_description
1 polymer ?
#
loop_
_entity_poly.entity_id
_entity_poly.type
_entity_poly.pdbx_seq_one_letter_code
_entity_poly.pdbx_strand_id
1 'polypeptide(L)'
;MNAINNQVLIEVKDLHSAFGNTIIHRGVSFSVHKGEVMAILGGSGSGKSTLLRCMILLNRPTKGEVLLFGEDIWKLKEREQQKIFNRCGICFQFGALYSSLTVLENVGVMLEQYGAYSKKIVEEISKMWIEKVGLPPRAYHLYPYELSGGMKKRVGIARAMATNPEILFLDEPTSGLDPYSAGKFDELIMTLKESLQLTVVMITHDLDSVYDCVDRFIMLKDGLLEFNGDLKDFIKKAQTQGLDEGNLFNSTRGEKFWKGM
;
A
#
# COMPACT_ATOMS: atom_id res chain seq x y z
N MET A 1 6.26 20.78 8.23
CA MET A 1 6.12 19.54 9.03
C MET A 1 4.70 19.53 9.57
N ASN A 2 3.80 18.80 8.93
CA ASN A 2 2.45 18.60 9.49
C ASN A 2 2.59 17.67 10.69
N ALA A 3 2.05 18.10 11.84
CA ALA A 3 2.00 17.25 13.02
C ALA A 3 1.24 15.96 12.64
N ILE A 4 1.92 14.81 12.68
CA ILE A 4 1.27 13.51 12.50
C ILE A 4 0.15 13.44 13.52
N ASN A 5 -1.07 13.29 13.03
CA ASN A 5 -2.24 13.13 13.90
C ASN A 5 -2.00 11.86 14.72
N ASN A 6 -2.01 11.95 16.03
CA ASN A 6 -1.63 10.85 16.94
C ASN A 6 -2.64 9.68 16.94
N GLN A 7 -3.63 9.71 16.02
CA GLN A 7 -4.63 8.66 15.86
C GLN A 7 -4.05 7.47 15.12
N VAL A 8 -3.96 6.32 15.78
CA VAL A 8 -3.58 5.04 15.18
C VAL A 8 -4.76 4.49 14.37
N LEU A 9 -4.54 4.22 13.07
CA LEU A 9 -5.53 3.58 12.20
C LEU A 9 -5.28 2.09 11.99
N ILE A 10 -4.00 1.68 12.01
CA ILE A 10 -3.62 0.27 11.91
C ILE A 10 -2.70 -0.06 13.08
N GLU A 11 -2.97 -1.16 13.76
CA GLU A 11 -2.11 -1.68 14.80
C GLU A 11 -1.93 -3.19 14.61
N VAL A 12 -0.69 -3.63 14.48
CA VAL A 12 -0.30 -5.05 14.39
C VAL A 12 0.41 -5.41 15.69
N LYS A 13 -0.10 -6.44 16.40
CA LYS A 13 0.41 -6.87 17.71
C LYS A 13 0.86 -8.32 17.67
N ASP A 14 2.13 -8.56 17.95
CA ASP A 14 2.73 -9.89 18.10
C ASP A 14 2.31 -10.87 16.98
N LEU A 15 2.31 -10.39 15.73
CA LEU A 15 1.82 -11.14 14.59
C LEU A 15 2.78 -12.27 14.22
N HIS A 16 2.26 -13.49 14.23
CA HIS A 16 2.91 -14.68 13.72
C HIS A 16 2.14 -15.22 12.52
N SER A 17 2.85 -15.69 11.52
CA SER A 17 2.22 -16.38 10.37
C SER A 17 3.09 -17.52 9.86
N ALA A 18 2.46 -18.52 9.26
CA ALA A 18 3.14 -19.67 8.67
C ALA A 18 2.36 -20.19 7.46
N PHE A 19 3.05 -20.86 6.53
CA PHE A 19 2.46 -21.69 5.48
C PHE A 19 2.91 -23.14 5.70
N GLY A 20 1.97 -23.99 6.12
CA GLY A 20 2.29 -25.35 6.56
C GLY A 20 3.30 -25.29 7.71
N ASN A 21 4.45 -25.90 7.54
CA ASN A 21 5.53 -25.92 8.54
C ASN A 21 6.51 -24.74 8.41
N THR A 22 6.37 -23.89 7.41
CA THR A 22 7.29 -22.77 7.17
C THR A 22 6.80 -21.54 7.91
N ILE A 23 7.53 -21.12 8.95
CA ILE A 23 7.25 -19.89 9.71
C ILE A 23 7.67 -18.71 8.84
N ILE A 24 6.79 -17.71 8.69
CA ILE A 24 7.05 -16.49 7.94
C ILE A 24 7.28 -15.31 8.89
N HIS A 25 6.41 -15.12 9.90
CA HIS A 25 6.57 -14.04 10.89
C HIS A 25 6.66 -14.60 12.30
N ARG A 26 7.45 -13.92 13.14
CA ARG A 26 7.81 -14.36 14.51
C ARG A 26 7.59 -13.24 15.54
N GLY A 27 6.39 -12.64 15.56
CA GLY A 27 6.05 -11.61 16.54
C GLY A 27 6.27 -10.18 16.02
N VAL A 28 5.79 -9.89 14.81
CA VAL A 28 5.88 -8.55 14.22
C VAL A 28 4.87 -7.61 14.90
N SER A 29 5.33 -6.44 15.36
CA SER A 29 4.48 -5.42 16.00
C SER A 29 4.83 -4.02 15.49
N PHE A 30 3.82 -3.27 15.02
CA PHE A 30 3.95 -1.87 14.60
C PHE A 30 2.59 -1.19 14.54
N SER A 31 2.61 0.13 14.38
CA SER A 31 1.40 0.94 14.20
C SER A 31 1.53 1.89 13.01
N VAL A 32 0.41 2.25 12.39
CA VAL A 32 0.30 3.24 11.32
C VAL A 32 -0.65 4.34 11.77
N HIS A 33 -0.22 5.60 11.65
CA HIS A 33 -0.97 6.76 12.08
C HIS A 33 -1.75 7.38 10.91
N LYS A 34 -2.82 8.07 11.26
CA LYS A 34 -3.66 8.76 10.27
C LYS A 34 -2.85 9.79 9.48
N GLY A 35 -2.97 9.72 8.16
CA GLY A 35 -2.34 10.66 7.23
C GLY A 35 -0.85 10.43 6.97
N GLU A 36 -0.25 9.32 7.48
CA GLU A 36 1.12 8.97 7.14
C GLU A 36 1.21 8.02 5.93
N VAL A 37 2.34 8.07 5.25
CA VAL A 37 2.79 7.03 4.31
C VAL A 37 3.77 6.13 5.04
N MET A 38 3.36 4.89 5.30
CA MET A 38 4.18 3.84 5.92
C MET A 38 4.64 2.86 4.86
N ALA A 39 5.95 2.67 4.72
CA ALA A 39 6.50 1.62 3.86
C ALA A 39 6.83 0.33 4.65
N ILE A 40 6.66 -0.80 4.00
CA ILE A 40 7.11 -2.12 4.45
C ILE A 40 8.27 -2.54 3.55
N LEU A 41 9.49 -2.53 4.09
CA LEU A 41 10.73 -2.84 3.39
C LEU A 41 11.27 -4.20 3.81
N GLY A 42 12.21 -4.73 3.04
CA GLY A 42 12.93 -5.98 3.34
C GLY A 42 13.30 -6.73 2.07
N GLY A 43 14.21 -7.68 2.18
CA GLY A 43 14.66 -8.53 1.09
C GLY A 43 13.55 -9.40 0.48
N SER A 44 13.85 -10.04 -0.65
CA SER A 44 12.93 -11.03 -1.24
C SER A 44 12.72 -12.18 -0.24
N GLY A 45 11.47 -12.61 -0.06
CA GLY A 45 11.12 -13.67 0.88
C GLY A 45 11.02 -13.25 2.36
N SER A 46 11.26 -11.99 2.73
CA SER A 46 11.18 -11.52 4.13
C SER A 46 9.74 -11.50 4.72
N GLY A 47 8.72 -11.79 3.91
CA GLY A 47 7.33 -11.87 4.37
C GLY A 47 6.46 -10.64 4.10
N LYS A 48 6.95 -9.58 3.45
CA LYS A 48 6.21 -8.32 3.21
C LYS A 48 4.79 -8.52 2.67
N SER A 49 4.66 -9.23 1.55
CA SER A 49 3.34 -9.48 0.95
C SER A 49 2.46 -10.37 1.84
N THR A 50 3.06 -11.27 2.63
CA THR A 50 2.31 -12.08 3.61
C THR A 50 1.79 -11.20 4.75
N LEU A 51 2.59 -10.24 5.24
CA LEU A 51 2.17 -9.28 6.25
C LEU A 51 1.01 -8.42 5.73
N LEU A 52 1.13 -7.87 4.52
CA LEU A 52 0.04 -7.14 3.89
C LEU A 52 -1.23 -7.99 3.78
N ARG A 53 -1.11 -9.24 3.32
CA ARG A 53 -2.25 -10.17 3.20
C ARG A 53 -2.91 -10.47 4.55
N CYS A 54 -2.14 -10.45 5.65
CA CYS A 54 -2.72 -10.56 7.00
C CYS A 54 -3.54 -9.32 7.37
N MET A 55 -3.11 -8.12 6.93
CA MET A 55 -3.82 -6.87 7.20
C MET A 55 -5.08 -6.68 6.34
N ILE A 56 -5.21 -7.39 5.22
CA ILE A 56 -6.35 -7.28 4.30
C ILE A 56 -7.21 -8.55 4.22
N LEU A 57 -7.21 -9.37 5.27
CA LEU A 57 -8.01 -10.61 5.42
C LEU A 57 -7.76 -11.70 4.36
N LEU A 58 -6.64 -11.69 3.66
CA LEU A 58 -6.31 -12.74 2.69
C LEU A 58 -5.53 -13.91 3.31
N ASN A 59 -4.82 -13.66 4.42
CA ASN A 59 -4.04 -14.66 5.14
C ASN A 59 -4.28 -14.52 6.63
N ARG A 60 -4.89 -15.53 7.27
CA ARG A 60 -5.09 -15.51 8.71
C ARG A 60 -3.75 -15.69 9.44
N PRO A 61 -3.37 -14.78 10.36
CA PRO A 61 -2.19 -14.99 11.21
C PRO A 61 -2.40 -16.22 12.12
N THR A 62 -1.31 -16.91 12.45
CA THR A 62 -1.36 -18.05 13.37
C THR A 62 -1.47 -17.61 14.83
N LYS A 63 -0.97 -16.39 15.15
CA LYS A 63 -1.06 -15.75 16.47
C LYS A 63 -0.95 -14.23 16.29
N GLY A 64 -1.37 -13.48 17.30
CA GLY A 64 -1.34 -12.02 17.32
C GLY A 64 -2.64 -11.41 16.83
N GLU A 65 -2.64 -10.08 16.72
CA GLU A 65 -3.83 -9.29 16.37
C GLU A 65 -3.51 -8.31 15.25
N VAL A 66 -4.51 -8.04 14.42
CA VAL A 66 -4.47 -6.96 13.43
C VAL A 66 -5.69 -6.09 13.64
N LEU A 67 -5.46 -4.86 14.11
CA LEU A 67 -6.53 -3.90 14.34
C LEU A 67 -6.54 -2.87 13.21
N LEU A 68 -7.71 -2.69 12.58
CA LEU A 68 -8.00 -1.57 11.69
C LEU A 68 -9.06 -0.70 12.37
N PHE A 69 -8.80 0.59 12.48
CA PHE A 69 -9.68 1.55 13.16
C PHE A 69 -10.04 1.14 14.61
N GLY A 70 -9.11 0.44 15.30
CA GLY A 70 -9.29 -0.06 16.66
C GLY A 70 -9.99 -1.42 16.78
N GLU A 71 -10.47 -2.01 15.69
CA GLU A 71 -11.18 -3.29 15.67
C GLU A 71 -10.28 -4.42 15.17
N ASP A 72 -10.17 -5.53 15.92
CA ASP A 72 -9.44 -6.73 15.48
C ASP A 72 -10.20 -7.42 14.35
N ILE A 73 -9.71 -7.22 13.12
CA ILE A 73 -10.39 -7.66 11.90
C ILE A 73 -10.59 -9.18 11.81
N TRP A 74 -9.78 -9.97 12.52
CA TRP A 74 -9.88 -11.42 12.51
C TRP A 74 -10.88 -11.99 13.52
N LYS A 75 -11.38 -11.16 14.45
CA LYS A 75 -12.43 -11.50 15.42
C LYS A 75 -13.82 -11.01 14.97
N LEU A 76 -13.91 -10.13 14.00
CA LEU A 76 -15.15 -9.58 13.48
C LEU A 76 -15.92 -10.61 12.64
N LYS A 77 -17.24 -10.45 12.61
CA LYS A 77 -18.11 -11.16 11.65
C LYS A 77 -17.98 -10.55 10.27
N GLU A 78 -18.26 -11.32 9.23
CA GLU A 78 -18.13 -10.93 7.83
C GLU A 78 -18.76 -9.56 7.51
N ARG A 79 -19.97 -9.29 8.01
CA ARG A 79 -20.65 -7.99 7.81
C ARG A 79 -19.91 -6.80 8.45
N GLU A 80 -19.24 -7.02 9.56
CA GLU A 80 -18.44 -6.00 10.24
C GLU A 80 -17.10 -5.81 9.52
N GLN A 81 -16.46 -6.91 9.11
CA GLN A 81 -15.28 -6.87 8.25
C GLN A 81 -15.55 -6.06 6.97
N GLN A 82 -16.68 -6.30 6.30
CA GLN A 82 -17.04 -5.54 5.10
C GLN A 82 -17.16 -4.04 5.35
N LYS A 83 -17.72 -3.61 6.50
CA LYS A 83 -17.79 -2.17 6.86
C LYS A 83 -16.39 -1.56 7.03
N ILE A 84 -15.45 -2.31 7.63
CA ILE A 84 -14.05 -1.88 7.78
C ILE A 84 -13.41 -1.76 6.40
N PHE A 85 -13.56 -2.79 5.54
CA PHE A 85 -12.91 -2.82 4.24
C PHE A 85 -13.50 -1.84 3.22
N ASN A 86 -14.76 -1.39 3.39
CA ASN A 86 -15.31 -0.27 2.60
C ASN A 86 -14.56 1.06 2.84
N ARG A 87 -13.81 1.17 3.95
CA ARG A 87 -12.95 2.31 4.30
C ARG A 87 -11.49 2.09 3.86
N CYS A 88 -11.19 0.97 3.18
CA CYS A 88 -9.88 0.61 2.71
C CYS A 88 -9.87 0.45 1.19
N GLY A 89 -8.88 1.04 0.54
CA GLY A 89 -8.56 0.80 -0.86
C GLY A 89 -7.38 -0.18 -0.96
N ILE A 90 -7.40 -1.07 -1.94
CA ILE A 90 -6.32 -2.04 -2.14
C ILE A 90 -5.91 -2.03 -3.62
N CYS A 91 -4.61 -1.84 -3.87
CA CYS A 91 -4.01 -1.94 -5.18
C CYS A 91 -2.85 -2.94 -5.16
N PHE A 92 -3.04 -4.06 -5.85
CA PHE A 92 -2.01 -5.11 -6.01
C PHE A 92 -1.00 -4.75 -7.11
N GLN A 93 0.15 -5.39 -7.10
CA GLN A 93 1.31 -5.14 -7.96
C GLN A 93 0.99 -4.95 -9.46
N PHE A 94 0.07 -5.77 -10.01
CA PHE A 94 -0.37 -5.68 -11.41
C PHE A 94 -1.74 -5.02 -11.59
N GLY A 95 -2.23 -4.28 -10.58
CA GLY A 95 -3.55 -3.65 -10.57
C GLY A 95 -4.69 -4.65 -10.33
N ALA A 96 -4.53 -5.94 -10.58
CA ALA A 96 -5.54 -7.00 -10.45
C ALA A 96 -6.89 -6.61 -11.13
N LEU A 97 -6.82 -6.03 -12.35
CA LEU A 97 -7.98 -5.60 -13.10
C LEU A 97 -8.75 -6.81 -13.66
N TYR A 98 -10.06 -6.72 -13.68
CA TYR A 98 -10.91 -7.68 -14.35
C TYR A 98 -10.74 -7.56 -15.85
N SER A 99 -10.18 -8.59 -16.50
CA SER A 99 -9.82 -8.58 -17.93
C SER A 99 -11.02 -8.43 -18.87
N SER A 100 -12.20 -8.85 -18.43
CA SER A 100 -13.47 -8.78 -19.16
C SER A 100 -14.21 -7.46 -18.99
N LEU A 101 -13.74 -6.57 -18.13
CA LEU A 101 -14.35 -5.26 -17.86
C LEU A 101 -13.50 -4.14 -18.47
N THR A 102 -14.16 -3.10 -18.96
CA THR A 102 -13.52 -1.85 -19.38
C THR A 102 -12.87 -1.13 -18.19
N VAL A 103 -12.09 -0.09 -18.45
CA VAL A 103 -11.55 0.79 -17.41
C VAL A 103 -12.66 1.38 -16.53
N LEU A 104 -13.72 1.88 -17.17
CA LEU A 104 -14.85 2.49 -16.46
C LEU A 104 -15.54 1.49 -15.52
N GLU A 105 -15.82 0.29 -16.03
CA GLU A 105 -16.44 -0.79 -15.27
C GLU A 105 -15.51 -1.31 -14.17
N ASN A 106 -14.19 -1.44 -14.42
CA ASN A 106 -13.22 -1.81 -13.40
C ASN A 106 -13.22 -0.84 -12.21
N VAL A 107 -13.32 0.46 -12.47
CA VAL A 107 -13.34 1.48 -11.40
C VAL A 107 -14.68 1.45 -10.67
N GLY A 108 -15.80 1.25 -11.38
CA GLY A 108 -17.14 1.24 -10.82
C GLY A 108 -17.52 0.00 -10.02
N VAL A 109 -16.85 -1.15 -10.25
CA VAL A 109 -17.28 -2.44 -9.71
C VAL A 109 -17.45 -2.46 -8.19
N MET A 110 -16.59 -1.78 -7.44
CA MET A 110 -16.69 -1.72 -5.98
C MET A 110 -17.89 -0.90 -5.52
N LEU A 111 -18.24 0.17 -6.25
CA LEU A 111 -19.42 0.99 -5.99
C LEU A 111 -20.71 0.23 -6.27
N GLU A 112 -20.74 -0.57 -7.34
CA GLU A 112 -21.89 -1.43 -7.68
C GLU A 112 -22.11 -2.53 -6.64
N GLN A 113 -21.01 -3.11 -6.14
CA GLN A 113 -21.07 -4.22 -5.18
C GLN A 113 -21.49 -3.77 -3.77
N TYR A 114 -21.02 -2.61 -3.32
CA TYR A 114 -21.15 -2.18 -1.93
C TYR A 114 -22.06 -0.96 -1.74
N GLY A 115 -22.44 -0.28 -2.81
CA GLY A 115 -23.20 0.95 -2.75
C GLY A 115 -24.63 0.79 -3.25
N ALA A 116 -25.55 1.54 -2.63
CA ALA A 116 -26.90 1.75 -3.14
C ALA A 116 -26.94 2.88 -4.19
N TYR A 117 -25.91 2.96 -5.05
CA TYR A 117 -25.80 4.00 -6.05
C TYR A 117 -26.51 3.62 -7.35
N SER A 118 -27.13 4.59 -8.02
CA SER A 118 -27.64 4.38 -9.37
C SER A 118 -26.46 4.22 -10.35
N LYS A 119 -26.68 3.50 -11.46
CA LYS A 119 -25.65 3.31 -12.51
C LYS A 119 -25.04 4.63 -12.99
N LYS A 120 -25.86 5.69 -13.11
CA LYS A 120 -25.40 7.02 -13.50
C LYS A 120 -24.41 7.60 -12.49
N ILE A 121 -24.68 7.46 -11.18
CA ILE A 121 -23.77 7.95 -10.13
C ILE A 121 -22.46 7.14 -10.13
N VAL A 122 -22.53 5.82 -10.28
CA VAL A 122 -21.34 4.96 -10.40
C VAL A 122 -20.48 5.40 -11.59
N GLU A 123 -21.09 5.64 -12.74
CA GLU A 123 -20.39 6.11 -13.94
C GLU A 123 -19.68 7.45 -13.73
N GLU A 124 -20.36 8.43 -13.14
CA GLU A 124 -19.79 9.76 -12.88
C GLU A 124 -18.63 9.71 -11.86
N ILE A 125 -18.77 8.93 -10.78
CA ILE A 125 -17.69 8.72 -9.81
C ILE A 125 -16.49 8.03 -10.48
N SER A 126 -16.76 7.03 -11.32
CA SER A 126 -15.71 6.29 -12.03
C SER A 126 -14.94 7.20 -12.99
N LYS A 127 -15.64 8.02 -13.79
CA LYS A 127 -15.00 9.01 -14.68
C LYS A 127 -14.15 9.99 -13.90
N MET A 128 -14.68 10.55 -12.82
CA MET A 128 -13.95 11.47 -11.95
C MET A 128 -12.63 10.85 -11.45
N TRP A 129 -12.65 9.60 -10.97
CA TRP A 129 -11.45 8.96 -10.47
C TRP A 129 -10.46 8.60 -11.58
N ILE A 130 -10.94 8.18 -12.78
CA ILE A 130 -10.10 7.91 -13.94
C ILE A 130 -9.33 9.18 -14.35
N GLU A 131 -10.02 10.31 -14.41
CA GLU A 131 -9.39 11.60 -14.73
C GLU A 131 -8.43 12.05 -13.61
N LYS A 132 -8.82 11.89 -12.35
CA LYS A 132 -8.02 12.27 -11.19
C LYS A 132 -6.69 11.52 -11.09
N VAL A 133 -6.63 10.27 -11.55
CA VAL A 133 -5.37 9.53 -11.67
C VAL A 133 -4.59 9.85 -12.97
N GLY A 134 -5.02 10.85 -13.75
CA GLY A 134 -4.34 11.35 -14.94
C GLY A 134 -4.55 10.49 -16.18
N LEU A 135 -5.64 9.74 -16.27
CA LEU A 135 -6.02 9.02 -17.49
C LEU A 135 -7.01 9.85 -18.33
N PRO A 136 -6.82 9.91 -19.66
CA PRO A 136 -7.71 10.69 -20.52
C PRO A 136 -9.07 10.00 -20.72
N PRO A 137 -10.14 10.74 -21.06
CA PRO A 137 -11.50 10.19 -21.29
C PRO A 137 -11.55 9.05 -22.33
N ARG A 138 -10.66 9.06 -23.32
CA ARG A 138 -10.58 7.96 -24.29
C ARG A 138 -10.21 6.60 -23.66
N ALA A 139 -9.69 6.59 -22.43
CA ALA A 139 -9.37 5.36 -21.72
C ALA A 139 -10.61 4.67 -21.12
N TYR A 140 -11.77 5.32 -20.97
CA TYR A 140 -12.94 4.78 -20.30
C TYR A 140 -13.38 3.41 -20.85
N HIS A 141 -13.35 3.27 -22.19
CA HIS A 141 -13.85 2.10 -22.89
C HIS A 141 -12.77 1.09 -23.27
N LEU A 142 -11.50 1.35 -22.91
CA LEU A 142 -10.41 0.42 -23.13
C LEU A 142 -10.49 -0.75 -22.14
N TYR A 143 -10.06 -1.91 -22.60
CA TYR A 143 -9.88 -3.10 -21.75
C TYR A 143 -8.45 -3.15 -21.20
N PRO A 144 -8.21 -3.90 -20.11
CA PRO A 144 -6.90 -4.00 -19.49
C PRO A 144 -5.76 -4.41 -20.45
N TYR A 145 -6.03 -5.25 -21.44
CA TYR A 145 -5.01 -5.68 -22.42
C TYR A 145 -4.57 -4.56 -23.39
N GLU A 146 -5.38 -3.48 -23.52
CA GLU A 146 -5.06 -2.32 -24.37
C GLU A 146 -4.25 -1.25 -23.61
N LEU A 147 -4.03 -1.42 -22.29
CA LEU A 147 -3.37 -0.46 -21.44
C LEU A 147 -1.88 -0.75 -21.28
N SER A 148 -1.06 0.30 -21.22
CA SER A 148 0.32 0.19 -20.73
C SER A 148 0.38 -0.23 -19.26
N GLY A 149 1.55 -0.71 -18.78
CA GLY A 149 1.74 -1.08 -17.39
C GLY A 149 1.40 0.06 -16.42
N GLY A 150 1.86 1.28 -16.72
CA GLY A 150 1.55 2.46 -15.91
C GLY A 150 0.07 2.82 -15.91
N MET A 151 -0.62 2.71 -17.06
CA MET A 151 -2.07 2.92 -17.12
C MET A 151 -2.83 1.89 -16.26
N LYS A 152 -2.45 0.60 -16.32
CA LYS A 152 -3.07 -0.45 -15.48
C LYS A 152 -2.97 -0.13 -14.00
N LYS A 153 -1.80 0.34 -13.54
CA LYS A 153 -1.59 0.74 -12.16
C LYS A 153 -2.45 1.94 -11.77
N ARG A 154 -2.55 2.96 -12.63
CA ARG A 154 -3.44 4.11 -12.42
C ARG A 154 -4.92 3.71 -12.35
N VAL A 155 -5.39 2.80 -13.19
CA VAL A 155 -6.75 2.23 -13.09
C VAL A 155 -6.93 1.48 -11.77
N GLY A 156 -5.93 0.72 -11.32
CA GLY A 156 -5.94 0.06 -10.01
C GLY A 156 -6.12 1.04 -8.86
N ILE A 157 -5.41 2.19 -8.90
CA ILE A 157 -5.61 3.27 -7.91
C ILE A 157 -7.00 3.88 -8.03
N ALA A 158 -7.47 4.21 -9.25
CA ALA A 158 -8.80 4.78 -9.44
C ALA A 158 -9.89 3.88 -8.85
N ARG A 159 -9.80 2.55 -9.08
CA ARG A 159 -10.70 1.56 -8.49
C ARG A 159 -10.62 1.52 -6.97
N ALA A 160 -9.39 1.49 -6.42
CA ALA A 160 -9.17 1.47 -4.98
C ALA A 160 -9.72 2.72 -4.28
N MET A 161 -9.67 3.87 -4.98
CA MET A 161 -10.11 5.16 -4.46
C MET A 161 -11.59 5.45 -4.70
N ALA A 162 -12.29 4.66 -5.54
CA ALA A 162 -13.69 4.91 -5.90
C ALA A 162 -14.64 4.94 -4.69
N THR A 163 -14.36 4.15 -3.65
CA THR A 163 -15.11 4.13 -2.39
C THR A 163 -14.72 5.23 -1.41
N ASN A 164 -13.82 6.14 -1.78
CA ASN A 164 -13.27 7.19 -0.91
C ASN A 164 -12.70 6.64 0.41
N PRO A 165 -11.70 5.76 0.36
CA PRO A 165 -11.13 5.09 1.53
C PRO A 165 -10.34 6.06 2.41
N GLU A 166 -10.16 5.69 3.69
CA GLU A 166 -9.26 6.37 4.64
C GLU A 166 -7.86 5.74 4.66
N ILE A 167 -7.76 4.47 4.27
CA ILE A 167 -6.49 3.73 4.16
C ILE A 167 -6.34 3.18 2.74
N LEU A 168 -5.16 3.36 2.15
CA LEU A 168 -4.79 2.77 0.86
C LEU A 168 -3.62 1.81 1.04
N PHE A 169 -3.85 0.54 0.70
CA PHE A 169 -2.81 -0.49 0.67
C PHE A 169 -2.26 -0.65 -0.76
N LEU A 170 -0.94 -0.60 -0.90
CA LEU A 170 -0.21 -0.69 -2.17
C LEU A 170 0.82 -1.83 -2.11
N ASP A 171 0.72 -2.78 -3.01
CA ASP A 171 1.70 -3.87 -3.14
C ASP A 171 2.58 -3.60 -4.36
N GLU A 172 3.83 -3.17 -4.14
CA GLU A 172 4.84 -2.83 -5.15
C GLU A 172 4.32 -1.91 -6.28
N PRO A 173 3.82 -0.71 -5.95
CA PRO A 173 3.09 0.13 -6.89
C PRO A 173 3.95 0.61 -8.08
N THR A 174 5.25 0.86 -7.89
CA THR A 174 6.17 1.34 -8.94
C THR A 174 6.90 0.22 -9.69
N SER A 175 6.76 -1.04 -9.24
CA SER A 175 7.44 -2.20 -9.85
C SER A 175 7.15 -2.31 -11.35
N GLY A 176 8.21 -2.44 -12.17
CA GLY A 176 8.09 -2.58 -13.62
C GLY A 176 7.77 -1.29 -14.38
N LEU A 177 7.75 -0.14 -13.72
CA LEU A 177 7.71 1.17 -14.37
C LEU A 177 9.13 1.66 -14.66
N ASP A 178 9.27 2.48 -15.69
CA ASP A 178 10.48 3.28 -15.89
C ASP A 178 10.59 4.37 -14.80
N PRO A 179 11.80 4.92 -14.55
CA PRO A 179 12.00 5.88 -13.45
C PRO A 179 11.11 7.13 -13.52
N TYR A 180 10.85 7.64 -14.73
CA TYR A 180 9.98 8.80 -14.91
C TYR A 180 8.53 8.48 -14.55
N SER A 181 8.03 7.34 -15.01
CA SER A 181 6.68 6.86 -14.70
C SER A 181 6.50 6.52 -13.23
N ALA A 182 7.54 5.99 -12.57
CA ALA A 182 7.56 5.74 -11.13
C ALA A 182 7.46 7.04 -10.34
N GLY A 183 8.30 8.05 -10.63
CA GLY A 183 8.22 9.36 -9.98
C GLY A 183 6.86 10.05 -10.17
N LYS A 184 6.25 9.94 -11.37
CA LYS A 184 4.89 10.46 -11.61
C LYS A 184 3.80 9.67 -10.85
N PHE A 185 4.03 8.42 -10.54
CA PHE A 185 3.14 7.64 -9.69
C PHE A 185 3.27 8.08 -8.22
N ASP A 186 4.49 8.30 -7.74
CA ASP A 186 4.75 8.78 -6.39
C ASP A 186 4.17 10.19 -6.16
N GLU A 187 4.32 11.12 -7.13
CA GLU A 187 3.64 12.43 -7.12
C GLU A 187 2.11 12.29 -7.01
N LEU A 188 1.51 11.32 -7.71
CA LEU A 188 0.08 11.05 -7.62
C LEU A 188 -0.31 10.61 -6.20
N ILE A 189 0.44 9.67 -5.60
CA ILE A 189 0.16 9.21 -4.23
C ILE A 189 0.26 10.35 -3.23
N MET A 190 1.30 11.20 -3.34
CA MET A 190 1.44 12.37 -2.47
C MET A 190 0.30 13.37 -2.64
N THR A 191 -0.13 13.64 -3.88
CA THR A 191 -1.27 14.52 -4.16
C THR A 191 -2.56 13.98 -3.53
N LEU A 192 -2.81 12.66 -3.63
CA LEU A 192 -3.96 12.01 -3.01
C LEU A 192 -3.89 12.05 -1.48
N LYS A 193 -2.70 11.77 -0.90
CA LYS A 193 -2.46 11.86 0.54
C LYS A 193 -2.81 13.24 1.07
N GLU A 194 -2.25 14.29 0.48
CA GLU A 194 -2.42 15.67 0.94
C GLU A 194 -3.86 16.16 0.77
N SER A 195 -4.47 15.91 -0.40
CA SER A 195 -5.82 16.40 -0.70
C SER A 195 -6.93 15.69 0.07
N LEU A 196 -6.73 14.43 0.47
CA LEU A 196 -7.74 13.59 1.10
C LEU A 196 -7.40 13.16 2.53
N GLN A 197 -6.24 13.59 3.05
CA GLN A 197 -5.68 13.11 4.34
C GLN A 197 -5.60 11.57 4.39
N LEU A 198 -5.24 10.99 3.25
CA LEU A 198 -5.20 9.55 3.05
C LEU A 198 -4.02 8.94 3.84
N THR A 199 -4.26 7.82 4.51
CA THR A 199 -3.21 7.01 5.11
C THR A 199 -2.80 5.95 4.10
N VAL A 200 -1.49 5.80 3.86
CA VAL A 200 -0.98 4.86 2.86
C VAL A 200 -0.06 3.85 3.50
N VAL A 201 -0.27 2.57 3.20
CA VAL A 201 0.66 1.49 3.53
C VAL A 201 1.15 0.88 2.22
N MET A 202 2.45 0.95 1.96
CA MET A 202 3.01 0.42 0.74
C MET A 202 4.11 -0.62 0.99
N ILE A 203 4.11 -1.68 0.20
CA ILE A 203 5.28 -2.53 0.05
C ILE A 203 6.08 -1.97 -1.10
N THR A 204 7.35 -1.70 -0.89
CA THR A 204 8.27 -1.30 -1.96
C THR A 204 9.69 -1.77 -1.68
N HIS A 205 10.47 -1.93 -2.72
CA HIS A 205 11.92 -2.07 -2.68
C HIS A 205 12.63 -0.94 -3.44
N ASP A 206 11.85 0.05 -3.89
CA ASP A 206 12.33 1.24 -4.59
C ASP A 206 12.72 2.32 -3.57
N LEU A 207 14.03 2.60 -3.48
CA LEU A 207 14.57 3.55 -2.53
C LEU A 207 14.23 5.01 -2.90
N ASP A 208 14.05 5.29 -4.19
CA ASP A 208 13.65 6.62 -4.64
C ASP A 208 12.22 6.94 -4.14
N SER A 209 11.28 5.98 -4.28
CA SER A 209 9.94 6.10 -3.69
C SER A 209 9.97 6.25 -2.16
N VAL A 210 10.89 5.54 -1.47
CA VAL A 210 11.04 5.69 -0.01
C VAL A 210 11.48 7.09 0.37
N TYR A 211 12.43 7.66 -0.38
CA TYR A 211 12.94 9.00 -0.13
C TYR A 211 11.89 10.08 -0.40
N ASP A 212 11.16 9.95 -1.52
CA ASP A 212 10.28 11.00 -2.03
C ASP A 212 8.92 11.05 -1.32
N CYS A 213 8.38 9.91 -0.87
CA CYS A 213 7.00 9.87 -0.40
C CYS A 213 6.75 9.17 0.95
N VAL A 214 7.76 8.52 1.57
CA VAL A 214 7.54 7.76 2.81
C VAL A 214 7.86 8.59 4.04
N ASP A 215 6.92 8.69 4.98
CA ASP A 215 7.14 9.35 6.27
C ASP A 215 7.88 8.45 7.26
N ARG A 216 7.48 7.17 7.33
CA ARG A 216 8.06 6.14 8.20
C ARG A 216 8.08 4.79 7.49
N PHE A 217 8.97 3.93 7.90
CA PHE A 217 9.01 2.56 7.37
C PHE A 217 9.35 1.52 8.44
N ILE A 218 8.91 0.31 8.18
CA ILE A 218 9.39 -0.87 8.88
C ILE A 218 10.26 -1.69 7.94
N MET A 219 11.27 -2.34 8.51
CA MET A 219 12.13 -3.29 7.79
C MET A 219 11.95 -4.68 8.36
N LEU A 220 11.63 -5.63 7.48
CA LEU A 220 11.51 -7.04 7.81
C LEU A 220 12.76 -7.81 7.37
N LYS A 221 13.30 -8.61 8.28
CA LYS A 221 14.38 -9.56 8.02
C LYS A 221 14.08 -10.88 8.73
N ASP A 222 14.12 -11.99 8.01
CA ASP A 222 13.91 -13.34 8.53
C ASP A 222 12.64 -13.51 9.39
N GLY A 223 11.57 -12.81 8.98
CA GLY A 223 10.27 -12.82 9.67
C GLY A 223 10.22 -12.00 10.96
N LEU A 224 11.23 -11.21 11.24
CA LEU A 224 11.32 -10.31 12.39
C LEU A 224 11.28 -8.84 11.94
N LEU A 225 10.89 -7.98 12.87
CA LEU A 225 10.97 -6.54 12.69
C LEU A 225 12.39 -6.07 13.07
N GLU A 226 13.19 -5.69 12.05
CA GLU A 226 14.57 -5.20 12.23
C GLU A 226 14.61 -3.70 12.55
N PHE A 227 13.70 -2.93 11.94
CA PHE A 227 13.62 -1.49 12.11
C PHE A 227 12.16 -0.99 12.03
N ASN A 228 11.86 0.07 12.79
CA ASN A 228 10.62 0.83 12.74
C ASN A 228 10.91 2.29 13.09
N GLY A 229 10.78 3.19 12.14
CA GLY A 229 11.09 4.61 12.33
C GLY A 229 11.09 5.39 11.03
N ASP A 230 11.54 6.63 11.10
CA ASP A 230 11.75 7.47 9.94
C ASP A 230 13.16 7.27 9.34
N LEU A 231 13.40 7.92 8.21
CA LEU A 231 14.69 7.81 7.51
C LEU A 231 15.86 8.37 8.35
N LYS A 232 15.62 9.42 9.13
CA LYS A 232 16.68 10.03 9.98
C LYS A 232 17.10 9.10 11.10
N ASP A 233 16.13 8.42 11.71
CA ASP A 233 16.42 7.44 12.77
C ASP A 233 17.14 6.21 12.20
N PHE A 234 16.80 5.80 10.98
CA PHE A 234 17.48 4.73 10.29
C PHE A 234 18.96 5.08 10.00
N ILE A 235 19.20 6.30 9.50
CA ILE A 235 20.57 6.81 9.24
C ILE A 235 21.41 6.79 10.50
N LYS A 236 20.89 7.29 11.63
CA LYS A 236 21.59 7.28 12.91
C LYS A 236 21.94 5.85 13.35
N LYS A 237 20.98 4.93 13.22
CA LYS A 237 21.22 3.51 13.55
C LYS A 237 22.30 2.91 12.66
N ALA A 238 22.25 3.15 11.35
CA ALA A 238 23.24 2.67 10.40
C ALA A 238 24.66 3.20 10.68
N GLN A 239 24.80 4.47 11.06
CA GLN A 239 26.08 5.08 11.42
C GLN A 239 26.67 4.53 12.73
N THR A 240 25.81 4.14 13.68
CA THR A 240 26.26 3.67 15.00
C THR A 240 26.50 2.16 15.06
N GLN A 241 25.71 1.38 14.35
CA GLN A 241 25.72 -0.10 14.44
C GLN A 241 26.22 -0.78 13.16
N GLY A 242 26.42 -0.01 12.06
CA GLY A 242 26.61 -0.54 10.71
C GLY A 242 25.32 -1.08 10.11
N LEU A 243 25.37 -1.38 8.82
CA LEU A 243 24.30 -2.10 8.12
C LEU A 243 24.69 -3.56 7.94
N ASP A 244 23.78 -4.46 8.21
CA ASP A 244 24.01 -5.90 7.98
C ASP A 244 24.22 -6.18 6.49
N GLU A 245 25.05 -7.21 6.20
CA GLU A 245 25.16 -7.75 4.84
C GLU A 245 23.80 -8.16 4.31
N GLY A 246 23.47 -7.74 3.07
CA GLY A 246 22.16 -7.98 2.45
C GLY A 246 21.07 -6.96 2.78
N ASN A 247 21.37 -5.92 3.56
CA ASN A 247 20.43 -4.80 3.73
C ASN A 247 20.21 -4.09 2.39
N LEU A 248 18.95 -3.71 2.11
CA LEU A 248 18.55 -3.02 0.88
C LEU A 248 19.40 -1.77 0.61
N PHE A 249 19.77 -1.05 1.66
CA PHE A 249 20.57 0.17 1.61
C PHE A 249 22.10 -0.07 1.44
N ASN A 250 22.57 -1.31 1.52
CA ASN A 250 23.96 -1.68 1.19
C ASN A 250 24.18 -1.94 -0.30
N SER A 251 23.16 -1.80 -1.13
CA SER A 251 23.27 -1.92 -2.58
C SER A 251 23.95 -0.68 -3.20
N THR A 252 24.43 -0.80 -4.44
CA THR A 252 24.98 0.33 -5.20
C THR A 252 23.98 1.50 -5.32
N ARG A 253 22.66 1.22 -5.32
CA ARG A 253 21.59 2.23 -5.26
C ARG A 253 21.51 2.84 -3.87
N GLY A 254 21.60 2.03 -2.80
CA GLY A 254 21.66 2.50 -1.43
C GLY A 254 22.85 3.42 -1.17
N GLU A 255 24.05 3.12 -1.73
CA GLU A 255 25.20 4.02 -1.62
C GLU A 255 24.97 5.39 -2.28
N LYS A 256 24.28 5.43 -3.42
CA LYS A 256 23.87 6.71 -4.05
C LYS A 256 22.88 7.48 -3.19
N PHE A 257 21.95 6.78 -2.56
CA PHE A 257 21.01 7.32 -1.62
C PHE A 257 21.72 8.02 -0.42
N TRP A 258 22.79 7.39 0.12
CA TRP A 258 23.58 7.98 1.20
C TRP A 258 24.43 9.21 0.76
N LYS A 259 24.91 9.23 -0.50
CA LYS A 259 25.76 10.30 -1.03
C LYS A 259 24.94 11.51 -1.54
N GLY A 260 23.63 11.39 -1.70
CA GLY A 260 22.71 12.45 -2.11
C GLY A 260 22.12 13.25 -0.94
N MET A 261 22.44 12.87 0.29
CA MET A 261 22.13 13.57 1.53
C MET A 261 23.31 14.36 2.05
#